data_6d3402d356dd61551c367032cd5f1970
#
_entry.id   6d3402d356dd61551c367032cd5f1970
#
_cell.length_a   1.000
_cell.length_b   1.000
_cell.length_c   1.000
_cell.angle_alpha   90.00
_cell.angle_beta   90.00
_cell.angle_gamma   90.00
#
_symmetry.space_group_name_H-M   'P 1'
#
loop_
_entity.id
_entity.type
_entity.pdbx_description
1 polymer ?
#
loop_
_entity_poly.entity_id
_entity_poly.type
_entity_poly.pdbx_seq_one_letter_code
_entity_poly.pdbx_strand_id
1 'polypeptide(L)'
;MPLDKITFQNSGYFSKLMVDYLNQVDTLKPLYNNFPTLENFGKQIAEKQNNFPVTNRQVLTKALLQQYTNVSASDKTIANIQSLANENTFTITTGHQLNLFTGPLYFLYKIISVINLTEQLKKEYPQNNFVPIYWMATEDHDFEEINHFIFDEKVICWNKESKGPVGRLSTEGLDKVFEVFKAHVGVGANAQKIKDLFESAYLKHNNLTDATRYLANELFAAYGLVIVDGDDVELKKLFIPYVEQELLNQSAIKEVEKSFPILNDYLIQVNPREINLFYILDDLRERIVLENDVYKVNHTPIQFTKEELLAELYAHPERFSPNVILRPLYQEIILPNLCYIGGGGELAYWLELKKVFELHQITFPMLLLRNSVLLATQKQVDKMDKLNLSWSDMFMKQQSLMEVKTKAFSEIEFNFDQQRQVLIDQFKALEEIAAKTDKSFIGAVQAQSKKQLKGLDNLEKRLMKAEKRSHKDQLERIAMLQNELFPNNSLQERIVNFSVYYKEYGDDLIKALFDKQQPLEQDFDIITL
;
A
#
# COMPACT_ATOMS: atom_id res chain seq x y z
N MET A 1 7.63 25.29 -10.83
CA MET A 1 8.48 24.22 -11.37
C MET A 1 7.58 23.17 -11.96
N PRO A 2 7.91 22.59 -13.13
CA PRO A 2 7.14 21.44 -13.60
C PRO A 2 7.21 20.36 -12.53
N LEU A 3 6.08 19.68 -12.27
CA LEU A 3 6.08 18.46 -11.51
C LEU A 3 6.90 17.45 -12.30
N ASP A 4 7.99 16.96 -11.72
CA ASP A 4 8.70 15.85 -12.30
C ASP A 4 7.86 14.59 -12.02
N LYS A 5 7.51 13.85 -13.07
CA LYS A 5 6.70 12.65 -13.00
C LYS A 5 7.39 11.48 -13.66
N ILE A 6 7.16 10.32 -13.12
CA ILE A 6 7.59 9.04 -13.71
C ILE A 6 6.37 8.13 -13.74
N THR A 7 6.09 7.48 -14.88
CA THR A 7 5.00 6.51 -14.93
C THR A 7 5.25 5.37 -13.95
N PHE A 8 4.20 4.81 -13.37
CA PHE A 8 4.34 3.66 -12.47
C PHE A 8 5.10 2.50 -13.12
N GLN A 9 4.88 2.26 -14.40
CA GLN A 9 5.62 1.25 -15.15
C GLN A 9 7.13 1.55 -15.18
N ASN A 10 7.53 2.79 -15.49
CA ASN A 10 8.94 3.17 -15.60
C ASN A 10 9.62 3.30 -14.24
N SER A 11 8.88 3.44 -13.16
CA SER A 11 9.43 3.43 -11.80
C SER A 11 10.05 2.08 -11.42
N GLY A 12 9.56 0.98 -12.01
CA GLY A 12 10.04 -0.38 -11.74
C GLY A 12 9.65 -0.97 -10.37
N TYR A 13 8.79 -0.27 -9.60
CA TYR A 13 8.36 -0.68 -8.25
C TYR A 13 6.96 -1.28 -8.18
N PHE A 14 6.22 -1.29 -9.28
CA PHE A 14 4.86 -1.83 -9.33
C PHE A 14 4.83 -3.18 -10.02
N SER A 15 3.96 -4.08 -9.52
CA SER A 15 3.78 -5.40 -10.10
C SER A 15 3.20 -5.33 -11.50
N LYS A 16 3.44 -6.40 -12.31
CA LYS A 16 2.84 -6.54 -13.63
C LYS A 16 1.31 -6.39 -13.57
N LEU A 17 0.66 -7.00 -12.55
CA LEU A 17 -0.79 -6.90 -12.37
C LEU A 17 -1.25 -5.44 -12.24
N MET A 18 -0.55 -4.62 -11.43
CA MET A 18 -0.91 -3.21 -11.28
C MET A 18 -0.69 -2.41 -12.56
N VAL A 19 0.42 -2.62 -13.25
CA VAL A 19 0.70 -1.95 -14.53
C VAL A 19 -0.37 -2.33 -15.57
N ASP A 20 -0.73 -3.60 -15.68
CA ASP A 20 -1.74 -4.08 -16.62
C ASP A 20 -3.16 -3.58 -16.24
N TYR A 21 -3.48 -3.50 -14.94
CA TYR A 21 -4.73 -2.89 -14.45
C TYR A 21 -4.81 -1.41 -14.83
N LEU A 22 -3.76 -0.62 -14.59
CA LEU A 22 -3.71 0.80 -14.93
C LEU A 22 -3.80 1.04 -16.45
N ASN A 23 -3.25 0.12 -17.24
CA ASN A 23 -3.38 0.12 -18.70
C ASN A 23 -4.72 -0.45 -19.19
N GLN A 24 -5.64 -0.82 -18.29
CA GLN A 24 -6.97 -1.36 -18.59
C GLN A 24 -6.94 -2.55 -19.55
N VAL A 25 -5.99 -3.48 -19.36
CA VAL A 25 -5.86 -4.68 -20.18
C VAL A 25 -7.17 -5.48 -20.14
N ASP A 26 -7.68 -5.87 -21.30
CA ASP A 26 -9.02 -6.45 -21.46
C ASP A 26 -9.25 -7.71 -20.60
N THR A 27 -8.22 -8.52 -20.42
CA THR A 27 -8.31 -9.76 -19.62
C THR A 27 -8.67 -9.50 -18.15
N LEU A 28 -8.34 -8.31 -17.61
CA LEU A 28 -8.62 -7.95 -16.22
C LEU A 28 -10.01 -7.31 -16.02
N LYS A 29 -10.71 -6.90 -17.08
CA LYS A 29 -12.03 -6.25 -16.98
C LYS A 29 -13.08 -7.04 -16.18
N PRO A 30 -13.12 -8.38 -16.21
CA PRO A 30 -14.05 -9.14 -15.38
C PRO A 30 -13.81 -9.03 -13.87
N LEU A 31 -12.64 -8.54 -13.43
CA LEU A 31 -12.21 -8.50 -12.03
C LEU A 31 -12.52 -7.17 -11.32
N TYR A 32 -13.01 -6.17 -12.04
CA TYR A 32 -13.42 -4.88 -11.44
C TYR A 32 -14.74 -4.41 -12.07
N ASN A 33 -15.38 -3.40 -11.47
CA ASN A 33 -16.61 -2.82 -11.98
C ASN A 33 -16.29 -1.65 -12.93
N ASN A 34 -16.35 -0.44 -12.43
CA ASN A 34 -16.01 0.75 -13.21
C ASN A 34 -14.53 1.14 -12.96
N PHE A 35 -13.76 1.43 -14.03
CA PHE A 35 -12.42 1.98 -13.87
C PHE A 35 -12.48 3.43 -13.39
N PRO A 36 -11.60 3.89 -12.45
CA PRO A 36 -11.70 5.19 -11.80
C PRO A 36 -11.34 6.36 -12.73
N THR A 37 -12.32 6.85 -13.48
CA THR A 37 -12.27 8.10 -14.25
C THR A 37 -13.41 9.00 -13.80
N LEU A 38 -13.27 10.32 -13.95
CA LEU A 38 -14.34 11.25 -13.56
C LEU A 38 -15.69 10.88 -14.16
N GLU A 39 -15.74 10.54 -15.44
CA GLU A 39 -16.98 10.13 -16.13
C GLU A 39 -17.60 8.88 -15.50
N ASN A 40 -16.79 7.88 -15.17
CA ASN A 40 -17.29 6.63 -14.63
C ASN A 40 -17.81 6.77 -13.19
N PHE A 41 -17.39 7.80 -12.44
CA PHE A 41 -17.98 8.08 -11.13
C PHE A 41 -19.49 8.37 -11.23
N GLY A 42 -19.96 8.98 -12.31
CA GLY A 42 -21.40 9.16 -12.53
C GLY A 42 -22.18 7.82 -12.56
N LYS A 43 -21.64 6.80 -13.23
CA LYS A 43 -22.20 5.45 -13.27
C LYS A 43 -22.19 4.80 -11.88
N GLN A 44 -21.02 4.91 -11.20
CA GLN A 44 -20.83 4.32 -9.87
C GLN A 44 -21.78 4.95 -8.82
N ILE A 45 -22.02 6.27 -8.89
CA ILE A 45 -23.00 6.98 -8.06
C ILE A 45 -24.39 6.39 -8.27
N ALA A 46 -24.83 6.28 -9.52
CA ALA A 46 -26.15 5.74 -9.84
C ALA A 46 -26.35 4.29 -9.34
N GLU A 47 -25.34 3.43 -9.54
CA GLU A 47 -25.36 2.04 -9.06
C GLU A 47 -25.44 1.98 -7.53
N LYS A 48 -24.58 2.73 -6.83
CA LYS A 48 -24.54 2.72 -5.36
C LYS A 48 -25.81 3.33 -4.76
N GLN A 49 -26.35 4.37 -5.34
CA GLN A 49 -27.60 5.01 -4.88
C GLN A 49 -28.77 4.05 -4.94
N ASN A 50 -28.86 3.23 -5.98
CA ASN A 50 -29.94 2.26 -6.16
C ASN A 50 -29.81 1.05 -5.21
N ASN A 51 -28.59 0.70 -4.80
CA ASN A 51 -28.31 -0.56 -4.11
C ASN A 51 -27.97 -0.40 -2.63
N PHE A 52 -27.71 0.83 -2.13
CA PHE A 52 -27.31 1.02 -0.73
C PHE A 52 -28.51 1.32 0.17
N PRO A 53 -28.81 0.49 1.20
CA PRO A 53 -29.99 0.65 2.02
C PRO A 53 -29.96 1.92 2.90
N VAL A 54 -31.09 2.62 2.96
CA VAL A 54 -31.25 3.82 3.82
C VAL A 54 -31.07 3.47 5.31
N THR A 55 -31.49 2.29 5.73
CA THR A 55 -31.32 1.80 7.10
C THR A 55 -29.86 1.72 7.51
N ASN A 56 -28.97 1.29 6.59
CA ASN A 56 -27.54 1.21 6.87
C ASN A 56 -26.92 2.60 7.08
N ARG A 57 -27.42 3.62 6.35
CA ARG A 57 -26.98 5.02 6.55
C ARG A 57 -27.30 5.52 7.96
N GLN A 58 -28.49 5.19 8.48
CA GLN A 58 -28.91 5.60 9.82
C GLN A 58 -28.05 4.94 10.90
N VAL A 59 -27.78 3.64 10.76
CA VAL A 59 -26.90 2.90 11.68
C VAL A 59 -25.48 3.47 11.62
N LEU A 60 -24.93 3.66 10.43
CA LEU A 60 -23.58 4.23 10.23
C LEU A 60 -23.46 5.61 10.88
N THR A 61 -24.39 6.52 10.59
CA THR A 61 -24.35 7.89 11.14
C THR A 61 -24.41 7.88 12.66
N LYS A 62 -25.28 7.06 13.25
CA LYS A 62 -25.39 6.92 14.70
C LYS A 62 -24.12 6.35 15.33
N ALA A 63 -23.58 5.27 14.75
CA ALA A 63 -22.35 4.65 15.24
C ALA A 63 -21.17 5.63 15.18
N LEU A 64 -21.01 6.35 14.08
CA LEU A 64 -19.94 7.34 13.94
C LEU A 64 -20.07 8.48 14.95
N LEU A 65 -21.26 9.04 15.15
CA LEU A 65 -21.48 10.06 16.19
C LEU A 65 -21.11 9.55 17.59
N GLN A 66 -21.39 8.28 17.87
CA GLN A 66 -20.99 7.63 19.12
C GLN A 66 -19.47 7.47 19.22
N GLN A 67 -18.80 7.04 18.15
CA GLN A 67 -17.34 6.91 18.08
C GLN A 67 -16.60 8.25 18.25
N TYR A 68 -17.27 9.36 17.96
CA TYR A 68 -16.72 10.72 18.08
C TYR A 68 -17.10 11.46 19.36
N THR A 69 -17.83 10.82 20.30
CA THR A 69 -18.32 11.48 21.53
C THR A 69 -17.20 12.14 22.33
N ASN A 70 -16.02 11.53 22.40
CA ASN A 70 -14.88 12.01 23.15
C ASN A 70 -13.75 12.56 22.27
N VAL A 71 -14.03 12.86 21.00
CA VAL A 71 -13.04 13.35 20.02
C VAL A 71 -13.30 14.83 19.75
N SER A 72 -12.29 15.66 19.83
CA SER A 72 -12.33 17.08 19.40
C SER A 72 -12.32 17.16 17.86
N ALA A 73 -13.43 16.75 17.25
CA ALA A 73 -13.58 16.80 15.80
C ALA A 73 -13.86 18.22 15.29
N SER A 74 -13.49 18.51 14.05
CA SER A 74 -13.86 19.77 13.41
C SER A 74 -15.34 19.80 13.05
N ASP A 75 -15.89 21.00 12.91
CA ASP A 75 -17.27 21.19 12.42
C ASP A 75 -17.48 20.50 11.05
N LYS A 76 -16.45 20.54 10.18
CA LYS A 76 -16.47 19.89 8.86
C LYS A 76 -16.58 18.36 8.99
N THR A 77 -15.84 17.76 9.93
CA THR A 77 -15.92 16.31 10.20
C THR A 77 -17.30 15.93 10.71
N ILE A 78 -17.85 16.68 11.67
CA ILE A 78 -19.22 16.42 12.21
C ILE A 78 -20.28 16.57 11.11
N ALA A 79 -20.20 17.64 10.31
CA ALA A 79 -21.10 17.85 9.18
C ALA A 79 -21.02 16.71 8.15
N ASN A 80 -19.82 16.21 7.86
CA ASN A 80 -19.63 15.05 7.00
C ASN A 80 -20.29 13.79 7.58
N ILE A 81 -20.11 13.50 8.88
CA ILE A 81 -20.78 12.36 9.53
C ILE A 81 -22.30 12.49 9.42
N GLN A 82 -22.86 13.66 9.75
CA GLN A 82 -24.31 13.90 9.69
C GLN A 82 -24.86 13.77 8.26
N SER A 83 -24.07 14.19 7.26
CA SER A 83 -24.48 14.12 5.85
C SER A 83 -24.62 12.68 5.35
N LEU A 84 -23.96 11.69 5.95
CA LEU A 84 -24.05 10.27 5.58
C LEU A 84 -25.47 9.70 5.69
N ALA A 85 -26.35 10.32 6.49
CA ALA A 85 -27.78 9.98 6.56
C ALA A 85 -28.52 10.26 5.25
N ASN A 86 -28.00 11.14 4.38
CA ASN A 86 -28.64 11.53 3.13
C ASN A 86 -28.30 10.55 1.99
N GLU A 87 -29.29 10.28 1.14
CA GLU A 87 -29.14 9.34 0.02
C GLU A 87 -28.16 9.81 -1.05
N ASN A 88 -27.95 11.12 -1.20
CA ASN A 88 -27.01 11.72 -2.14
C ASN A 88 -25.60 11.91 -1.57
N THR A 89 -25.30 11.31 -0.41
CA THR A 89 -23.97 11.34 0.21
C THR A 89 -23.26 10.00 0.01
N PHE A 90 -22.03 10.06 -0.46
CA PHE A 90 -21.17 8.90 -0.75
C PHE A 90 -19.82 9.04 -0.07
N THR A 91 -19.09 7.92 0.04
CA THR A 91 -17.76 7.90 0.64
C THR A 91 -16.68 7.53 -0.37
N ILE A 92 -15.49 8.06 -0.13
CA ILE A 92 -14.23 7.60 -0.73
C ILE A 92 -13.39 7.09 0.42
N THR A 93 -12.92 5.85 0.33
CA THR A 93 -12.35 5.15 1.48
C THR A 93 -10.93 4.67 1.23
N THR A 94 -10.08 4.80 2.22
CA THR A 94 -8.82 4.08 2.32
C THR A 94 -8.72 3.34 3.65
N GLY A 95 -8.10 2.16 3.64
CA GLY A 95 -7.80 1.41 4.87
C GLY A 95 -6.32 1.53 5.25
N HIS A 96 -6.04 1.53 6.55
CA HIS A 96 -4.67 1.44 7.05
C HIS A 96 -4.62 0.76 8.42
N GLN A 97 -3.53 0.04 8.68
CA GLN A 97 -3.23 -0.52 10.00
C GLN A 97 -2.92 0.60 11.01
N LEU A 98 -2.98 0.27 12.30
CA LEU A 98 -2.72 1.21 13.39
C LEU A 98 -1.22 1.36 13.67
N ASN A 99 -0.45 1.63 12.62
CA ASN A 99 1.00 1.76 12.73
C ASN A 99 1.39 2.85 13.74
N LEU A 100 2.36 2.54 14.59
CA LEU A 100 2.89 3.48 15.56
C LEU A 100 3.32 4.78 14.86
N PHE A 101 2.82 5.90 15.34
CA PHE A 101 3.06 7.25 14.81
C PHE A 101 2.88 7.34 13.30
N THR A 102 1.78 6.82 12.78
CA THR A 102 1.40 6.68 11.35
C THR A 102 2.22 5.69 10.53
N GLY A 103 3.31 5.16 11.06
CA GLY A 103 4.23 4.33 10.27
C GLY A 103 4.88 5.10 9.12
N PRO A 104 4.99 4.50 7.93
CA PRO A 104 5.62 5.13 6.78
C PRO A 104 4.78 6.26 6.14
N LEU A 105 5.44 7.11 5.34
CA LEU A 105 4.87 8.27 4.64
C LEU A 105 3.60 7.96 3.84
N TYR A 106 3.46 6.75 3.29
CA TYR A 106 2.30 6.41 2.46
C TYR A 106 0.97 6.46 3.22
N PHE A 107 0.97 6.46 4.57
CA PHE A 107 -0.22 6.76 5.36
C PHE A 107 -0.79 8.14 4.99
N LEU A 108 0.06 9.17 5.00
CA LEU A 108 -0.36 10.51 4.61
C LEU A 108 -0.86 10.53 3.16
N TYR A 109 -0.13 9.87 2.27
CA TYR A 109 -0.48 9.85 0.84
C TYR A 109 -1.84 9.22 0.57
N LYS A 110 -2.17 8.12 1.27
CA LYS A 110 -3.49 7.49 1.21
C LYS A 110 -4.60 8.46 1.61
N ILE A 111 -4.47 9.11 2.76
CA ILE A 111 -5.50 10.00 3.30
C ILE A 111 -5.64 11.25 2.44
N ILE A 112 -4.53 11.84 2.01
CA ILE A 112 -4.55 13.03 1.14
C ILE A 112 -5.18 12.67 -0.22
N SER A 113 -4.87 11.51 -0.80
CA SER A 113 -5.52 11.04 -2.03
C SER A 113 -7.05 10.94 -1.86
N VAL A 114 -7.53 10.42 -0.73
CA VAL A 114 -8.98 10.34 -0.43
C VAL A 114 -9.60 11.73 -0.34
N ILE A 115 -8.99 12.64 0.40
CA ILE A 115 -9.48 14.01 0.58
C ILE A 115 -9.49 14.77 -0.75
N ASN A 116 -8.39 14.72 -1.51
CA ASN A 116 -8.30 15.40 -2.80
C ASN A 116 -9.32 14.86 -3.81
N LEU A 117 -9.54 13.55 -3.84
CA LEU A 117 -10.57 12.97 -4.71
C LEU A 117 -11.98 13.41 -4.31
N THR A 118 -12.29 13.48 -3.01
CA THR A 118 -13.60 13.98 -2.56
C THR A 118 -13.83 15.44 -2.98
N GLU A 119 -12.83 16.27 -2.87
CA GLU A 119 -12.93 17.69 -3.31
C GLU A 119 -13.05 17.80 -4.84
N GLN A 120 -12.39 16.95 -5.61
CA GLN A 120 -12.51 16.90 -7.06
C GLN A 120 -13.93 16.45 -7.48
N LEU A 121 -14.47 15.41 -6.83
CA LEU A 121 -15.81 14.91 -7.11
C LEU A 121 -16.91 15.90 -6.71
N LYS A 122 -16.75 16.68 -5.63
CA LYS A 122 -17.69 17.76 -5.28
C LYS A 122 -17.79 18.84 -6.35
N LYS A 123 -16.70 19.14 -7.05
CA LYS A 123 -16.70 20.10 -8.16
C LYS A 123 -17.40 19.55 -9.38
N GLU A 124 -17.20 18.26 -9.69
CA GLU A 124 -17.78 17.60 -10.87
C GLU A 124 -19.26 17.24 -10.68
N TYR A 125 -19.62 16.80 -9.47
CA TYR A 125 -20.97 16.34 -9.11
C TYR A 125 -21.57 17.16 -7.95
N PRO A 126 -21.85 18.48 -8.14
CA PRO A 126 -22.24 19.40 -7.06
C PRO A 126 -23.57 19.05 -6.38
N GLN A 127 -24.41 18.21 -6.99
CA GLN A 127 -25.65 17.71 -6.40
C GLN A 127 -25.44 16.61 -5.35
N ASN A 128 -24.24 16.05 -5.28
CA ASN A 128 -23.88 14.99 -4.36
C ASN A 128 -22.87 15.48 -3.31
N ASN A 129 -22.88 14.81 -2.16
CA ASN A 129 -21.85 14.99 -1.12
C ASN A 129 -20.87 13.83 -1.14
N PHE A 130 -19.61 14.12 -0.85
CA PHE A 130 -18.54 13.13 -0.80
C PHE A 130 -17.79 13.29 0.52
N VAL A 131 -17.66 12.19 1.27
CA VAL A 131 -17.03 12.14 2.58
C VAL A 131 -15.76 11.34 2.50
N PRO A 132 -14.60 11.94 2.88
CA PRO A 132 -13.34 11.20 2.96
C PRO A 132 -13.32 10.30 4.18
N ILE A 133 -13.04 9.00 3.98
CA ILE A 133 -13.04 7.97 5.03
C ILE A 133 -11.64 7.37 5.20
N TYR A 134 -11.19 7.31 6.44
CA TYR A 134 -10.12 6.43 6.87
C TYR A 134 -10.71 5.26 7.66
N TRP A 135 -10.59 4.05 7.12
CA TRP A 135 -10.92 2.80 7.79
C TRP A 135 -9.73 2.35 8.63
N MET A 136 -9.86 2.34 9.94
CA MET A 136 -8.87 1.78 10.86
C MET A 136 -8.97 0.26 10.89
N ALA A 137 -7.84 -0.43 10.71
CA ALA A 137 -7.79 -1.89 10.81
C ALA A 137 -7.64 -2.34 12.29
N THR A 138 -8.59 -1.95 13.13
CA THR A 138 -8.58 -2.16 14.59
C THR A 138 -8.63 -3.62 14.99
N GLU A 139 -9.27 -4.45 14.16
CA GLU A 139 -9.42 -5.89 14.38
C GLU A 139 -8.20 -6.71 13.95
N ASP A 140 -7.17 -6.08 13.33
CA ASP A 140 -5.95 -6.78 12.97
C ASP A 140 -5.19 -7.27 14.21
N HIS A 141 -4.31 -8.27 14.07
CA HIS A 141 -3.55 -8.85 15.17
C HIS A 141 -2.03 -8.91 14.91
N ASP A 142 -1.60 -8.43 13.74
CA ASP A 142 -0.17 -8.41 13.41
C ASP A 142 0.53 -7.20 14.04
N PHE A 143 0.87 -7.36 15.33
CA PHE A 143 1.51 -6.32 16.10
C PHE A 143 2.92 -6.00 15.61
N GLU A 144 3.65 -6.99 15.08
CA GLU A 144 5.03 -6.79 14.64
C GLU A 144 5.12 -5.87 13.42
N GLU A 145 4.08 -5.83 12.57
CA GLU A 145 4.01 -4.91 11.43
C GLU A 145 3.80 -3.46 11.86
N ILE A 146 3.15 -3.22 13.00
CA ILE A 146 2.70 -1.88 13.40
C ILE A 146 3.46 -1.26 14.57
N ASN A 147 4.28 -2.04 15.27
CA ASN A 147 4.90 -1.66 16.54
C ASN A 147 6.07 -0.69 16.41
N HIS A 148 6.40 -0.22 15.22
CA HIS A 148 7.58 0.61 15.01
C HIS A 148 7.40 1.65 13.89
N PHE A 149 8.29 2.63 13.88
CA PHE A 149 8.49 3.56 12.76
C PHE A 149 9.97 3.93 12.63
N ILE A 150 10.37 4.45 11.47
CA ILE A 150 11.76 4.83 11.19
C ILE A 150 11.88 6.35 11.17
N PHE A 151 12.72 6.86 12.06
CA PHE A 151 13.04 8.28 12.19
C PHE A 151 14.55 8.50 12.06
N ASP A 152 15.00 9.28 11.08
CA ASP A 152 16.43 9.53 10.78
C ASP A 152 17.25 8.21 10.81
N GLU A 153 16.85 7.23 10.00
CA GLU A 153 17.45 5.89 9.87
C GLU A 153 17.39 5.00 11.13
N LYS A 154 16.80 5.50 12.23
CA LYS A 154 16.64 4.75 13.48
C LYS A 154 15.26 4.13 13.59
N VAL A 155 15.22 2.87 13.96
CA VAL A 155 13.97 2.19 14.29
C VAL A 155 13.55 2.56 15.71
N ILE A 156 12.41 3.23 15.82
CA ILE A 156 11.74 3.51 17.10
C ILE A 156 10.67 2.44 17.28
N CYS A 157 10.84 1.57 18.26
CA CYS A 157 10.03 0.36 18.41
C CYS A 157 9.33 0.31 19.77
N TRP A 158 8.08 -0.13 19.76
CA TRP A 158 7.29 -0.43 20.93
C TRP A 158 7.33 -1.95 21.21
N ASN A 159 8.10 -2.34 22.21
CA ASN A 159 8.24 -3.73 22.63
C ASN A 159 7.14 -4.07 23.65
N LYS A 160 6.17 -4.86 23.22
CA LYS A 160 5.06 -5.33 24.03
C LYS A 160 4.64 -6.73 23.58
N GLU A 161 4.26 -7.59 24.51
CA GLU A 161 3.53 -8.80 24.14
C GLU A 161 2.13 -8.41 23.72
N SER A 162 1.71 -8.88 22.55
CA SER A 162 0.41 -8.58 21.97
C SER A 162 -0.34 -9.88 21.69
N LYS A 163 -1.62 -9.88 22.04
CA LYS A 163 -2.59 -10.92 21.69
C LYS A 163 -3.90 -10.24 21.33
N GLY A 164 -4.67 -10.86 20.44
CA GLY A 164 -5.97 -10.33 20.02
C GLY A 164 -5.91 -9.09 19.12
N PRO A 165 -7.01 -8.35 19.01
CA PRO A 165 -7.13 -7.19 18.12
C PRO A 165 -6.24 -6.04 18.56
N VAL A 166 -5.42 -5.51 17.65
CA VAL A 166 -4.45 -4.45 17.98
C VAL A 166 -5.13 -3.15 18.43
N GLY A 167 -6.33 -2.87 17.94
CA GLY A 167 -7.08 -1.67 18.35
C GLY A 167 -7.40 -1.63 19.84
N ARG A 168 -7.60 -2.80 20.46
CA ARG A 168 -7.92 -2.95 21.89
C ARG A 168 -6.69 -2.92 22.80
N LEU A 169 -5.46 -2.92 22.21
CA LEU A 169 -4.23 -2.91 23.00
C LEU A 169 -4.11 -1.64 23.84
N SER A 170 -3.77 -1.83 25.12
CA SER A 170 -3.39 -0.74 26.02
C SER A 170 -2.14 -0.02 25.51
N THR A 171 -2.10 1.31 25.60
CA THR A 171 -0.95 2.16 25.26
C THR A 171 0.18 2.13 26.30
N GLU A 172 0.08 1.28 27.30
CA GLU A 172 1.11 1.09 28.33
C GLU A 172 2.48 0.78 27.72
N GLY A 173 3.52 1.45 28.19
CA GLY A 173 4.90 1.31 27.70
C GLY A 173 5.27 2.30 26.58
N LEU A 174 4.31 3.04 26.01
CA LEU A 174 4.59 4.07 24.99
C LEU A 174 5.25 5.32 25.59
N ASP A 175 5.19 5.54 26.90
CA ASP A 175 6.00 6.53 27.62
C ASP A 175 7.50 6.32 27.40
N LYS A 176 7.98 5.08 27.45
CA LYS A 176 9.38 4.73 27.17
C LYS A 176 9.77 4.97 25.71
N VAL A 177 8.87 4.63 24.80
CA VAL A 177 9.05 4.92 23.36
C VAL A 177 9.14 6.42 23.12
N PHE A 178 8.30 7.20 23.79
CA PHE A 178 8.32 8.66 23.70
C PHE A 178 9.65 9.26 24.17
N GLU A 179 10.22 8.79 25.27
CA GLU A 179 11.52 9.28 25.74
C GLU A 179 12.65 8.98 24.73
N VAL A 180 12.63 7.81 24.10
CA VAL A 180 13.58 7.48 23.03
C VAL A 180 13.37 8.41 21.81
N PHE A 181 12.12 8.57 21.36
CA PHE A 181 11.80 9.43 20.23
C PHE A 181 12.17 10.89 20.48
N LYS A 182 11.79 11.42 21.62
CA LYS A 182 12.06 12.80 22.06
C LYS A 182 13.55 13.14 22.04
N ALA A 183 14.42 12.18 22.39
CA ALA A 183 15.88 12.37 22.36
C ALA A 183 16.42 12.54 20.92
N HIS A 184 15.71 12.03 19.91
CA HIS A 184 16.16 12.10 18.52
C HIS A 184 15.51 13.24 17.72
N VAL A 185 14.30 13.66 18.06
CA VAL A 185 13.58 14.73 17.33
C VAL A 185 14.31 16.07 17.39
N GLY A 186 15.07 16.34 18.45
CA GLY A 186 15.81 17.59 18.61
C GLY A 186 14.97 18.75 19.16
N VAL A 187 15.31 19.98 18.78
CA VAL A 187 14.69 21.22 19.26
C VAL A 187 14.14 22.06 18.09
N GLY A 188 13.18 22.94 18.37
CA GLY A 188 12.55 23.81 17.38
C GLY A 188 11.02 23.73 17.46
N ALA A 189 10.32 24.67 16.82
CA ALA A 189 8.86 24.76 16.88
C ALA A 189 8.19 23.50 16.28
N ASN A 190 8.63 23.04 15.11
CA ASN A 190 8.08 21.85 14.48
C ASN A 190 8.44 20.58 15.29
N ALA A 191 9.66 20.51 15.82
CA ALA A 191 10.07 19.41 16.70
C ALA A 191 9.17 19.34 17.96
N GLN A 192 8.80 20.49 18.53
CA GLN A 192 7.87 20.51 19.66
C GLN A 192 6.47 20.06 19.27
N LYS A 193 5.92 20.52 18.13
CA LYS A 193 4.62 20.05 17.63
C LYS A 193 4.59 18.53 17.47
N ILE A 194 5.65 17.93 16.93
CA ILE A 194 5.77 16.46 16.77
C ILE A 194 5.73 15.75 18.13
N LYS A 195 6.45 16.28 19.12
CA LYS A 195 6.46 15.72 20.49
C LYS A 195 5.09 15.84 21.14
N ASP A 196 4.45 17.01 21.05
CA ASP A 196 3.13 17.25 21.61
C ASP A 196 2.08 16.33 20.96
N LEU A 197 2.19 16.09 19.65
CA LEU A 197 1.32 15.19 18.90
C LEU A 197 1.47 13.74 19.38
N PHE A 198 2.71 13.24 19.52
CA PHE A 198 2.98 11.90 20.04
C PHE A 198 2.48 11.74 21.48
N GLU A 199 2.85 12.67 22.37
CA GLU A 199 2.46 12.67 23.78
C GLU A 199 0.93 12.66 23.92
N SER A 200 0.25 13.55 23.19
CA SER A 200 -1.20 13.66 23.27
C SER A 200 -1.90 12.44 22.72
N ALA A 201 -1.41 11.85 21.62
CA ALA A 201 -1.99 10.66 21.06
C ALA A 201 -1.82 9.42 21.95
N TYR A 202 -0.62 9.17 22.45
CA TYR A 202 -0.30 7.88 23.06
C TYR A 202 -0.23 7.89 24.58
N LEU A 203 0.03 9.05 25.23
CA LEU A 203 0.12 9.10 26.68
C LEU A 203 -1.17 9.64 27.34
N LYS A 204 -2.13 10.13 26.55
CA LYS A 204 -3.42 10.62 27.05
C LYS A 204 -4.60 9.74 26.68
N HIS A 205 -4.36 8.65 25.94
CA HIS A 205 -5.37 7.65 25.56
C HIS A 205 -4.99 6.27 26.08
N ASN A 206 -5.99 5.44 26.38
CA ASN A 206 -5.80 4.17 27.07
C ASN A 206 -5.68 2.96 26.12
N ASN A 207 -6.04 3.11 24.83
CA ASN A 207 -5.97 2.07 23.83
C ASN A 207 -5.47 2.61 22.49
N LEU A 208 -5.03 1.70 21.62
CA LEU A 208 -4.41 2.08 20.35
C LEU A 208 -5.42 2.65 19.35
N THR A 209 -6.69 2.23 19.40
CA THR A 209 -7.77 2.79 18.56
C THR A 209 -7.95 4.28 18.83
N ASP A 210 -8.13 4.68 20.10
CA ASP A 210 -8.34 6.07 20.46
C ASP A 210 -7.10 6.92 20.18
N ALA A 211 -5.91 6.38 20.46
CA ALA A 211 -4.64 7.04 20.16
C ALA A 211 -4.47 7.30 18.66
N THR A 212 -4.76 6.31 17.82
CA THR A 212 -4.66 6.43 16.35
C THR A 212 -5.74 7.35 15.79
N ARG A 213 -6.97 7.28 16.31
CA ARG A 213 -8.04 8.20 15.96
C ARG A 213 -7.66 9.65 16.27
N TYR A 214 -7.14 9.90 17.49
CA TYR A 214 -6.66 11.22 17.87
C TYR A 214 -5.58 11.73 16.91
N LEU A 215 -4.55 10.92 16.65
CA LEU A 215 -3.43 11.28 15.76
C LEU A 215 -3.92 11.65 14.35
N ALA A 216 -4.78 10.82 13.75
CA ALA A 216 -5.31 11.09 12.41
C ALA A 216 -6.27 12.29 12.40
N ASN A 217 -7.05 12.50 13.47
CA ASN A 217 -7.92 13.65 13.60
C ASN A 217 -7.10 14.96 13.68
N GLU A 218 -6.06 15.02 14.50
CA GLU A 218 -5.19 16.20 14.59
C GLU A 218 -4.55 16.58 13.25
N LEU A 219 -4.15 15.58 12.47
CA LEU A 219 -3.54 15.81 11.16
C LEU A 219 -4.54 16.25 10.09
N PHE A 220 -5.79 15.77 10.12
CA PHE A 220 -6.68 15.85 8.96
C PHE A 220 -8.11 16.34 9.25
N ALA A 221 -8.50 16.62 10.50
CA ALA A 221 -9.85 17.09 10.83
C ALA A 221 -10.23 18.37 10.09
N ALA A 222 -9.29 19.31 9.90
CA ALA A 222 -9.51 20.55 9.17
C ALA A 222 -10.00 20.31 7.72
N TYR A 223 -9.69 19.14 7.16
CA TYR A 223 -10.12 18.72 5.82
C TYR A 223 -11.41 17.90 5.83
N GLY A 224 -11.98 17.62 7.01
CA GLY A 224 -13.24 16.90 7.17
C GLY A 224 -13.11 15.38 7.07
N LEU A 225 -11.92 14.82 7.33
CA LEU A 225 -11.71 13.37 7.39
C LEU A 225 -12.63 12.75 8.45
N VAL A 226 -13.27 11.64 8.09
CA VAL A 226 -14.03 10.79 9.03
C VAL A 226 -13.27 9.47 9.21
N ILE A 227 -13.04 9.10 10.45
CA ILE A 227 -12.28 7.92 10.84
C ILE A 227 -13.26 6.87 11.36
N VAL A 228 -13.29 5.71 10.72
CA VAL A 228 -14.22 4.62 11.02
C VAL A 228 -13.49 3.49 11.73
N ASP A 229 -14.04 3.09 12.86
CA ASP A 229 -13.71 1.85 13.53
C ASP A 229 -14.76 0.78 13.17
N GLY A 230 -14.34 -0.28 12.50
CA GLY A 230 -15.21 -1.40 12.15
C GLY A 230 -15.49 -2.36 13.31
N ASP A 231 -14.71 -2.30 14.39
CA ASP A 231 -14.92 -3.10 15.62
C ASP A 231 -16.03 -2.46 16.50
N ASP A 232 -17.18 -2.25 15.89
CA ASP A 232 -18.36 -1.62 16.48
C ASP A 232 -19.56 -2.56 16.41
N VAL A 233 -20.21 -2.81 17.55
CA VAL A 233 -21.29 -3.78 17.64
C VAL A 233 -22.49 -3.43 16.76
N GLU A 234 -22.84 -2.16 16.62
CA GLU A 234 -23.99 -1.74 15.81
C GLU A 234 -23.70 -1.89 14.31
N LEU A 235 -22.46 -1.61 13.89
CA LEU A 235 -22.01 -1.85 12.52
C LEU A 235 -21.93 -3.35 12.22
N LYS A 236 -21.44 -4.16 13.17
CA LYS A 236 -21.37 -5.64 13.03
C LYS A 236 -22.74 -6.29 12.90
N LYS A 237 -23.79 -5.74 13.49
CA LYS A 237 -25.18 -6.23 13.30
C LYS A 237 -25.59 -6.23 11.83
N LEU A 238 -25.14 -5.25 11.04
CA LEU A 238 -25.41 -5.21 9.61
C LEU A 238 -24.72 -6.33 8.84
N PHE A 239 -23.67 -6.89 9.41
CA PHE A 239 -22.87 -7.95 8.79
C PHE A 239 -23.33 -9.37 9.14
N ILE A 240 -24.20 -9.55 10.16
CA ILE A 240 -24.69 -10.87 10.62
C ILE A 240 -25.15 -11.78 9.47
N PRO A 241 -26.01 -11.35 8.51
CA PRO A 241 -26.49 -12.25 7.45
C PRO A 241 -25.38 -12.82 6.58
N TYR A 242 -24.31 -12.06 6.38
CA TYR A 242 -23.15 -12.43 5.56
C TYR A 242 -22.21 -13.37 6.32
N VAL A 243 -22.04 -13.13 7.62
CA VAL A 243 -21.30 -14.04 8.52
C VAL A 243 -21.99 -15.39 8.61
N GLU A 244 -23.32 -15.41 8.82
CA GLU A 244 -24.11 -16.63 8.83
C GLU A 244 -23.97 -17.42 7.52
N GLN A 245 -24.07 -16.74 6.38
CA GLN A 245 -23.92 -17.37 5.08
C GLN A 245 -22.52 -17.97 4.90
N GLU A 246 -21.47 -17.29 5.34
CA GLU A 246 -20.10 -17.80 5.26
C GLU A 246 -19.89 -19.02 6.17
N LEU A 247 -20.39 -18.96 7.41
CA LEU A 247 -20.30 -20.08 8.37
C LEU A 247 -21.00 -21.34 7.84
N LEU A 248 -22.18 -21.19 7.23
CA LEU A 248 -23.00 -22.31 6.80
C LEU A 248 -22.63 -22.86 5.42
N ASN A 249 -22.21 -22.01 4.49
CA ASN A 249 -22.08 -22.36 3.08
C ASN A 249 -20.62 -22.31 2.58
N GLN A 250 -19.72 -21.71 3.35
CA GLN A 250 -18.30 -21.53 2.96
C GLN A 250 -18.20 -20.95 1.54
N SER A 251 -18.97 -19.89 1.32
CA SER A 251 -19.24 -19.39 -0.02
C SER A 251 -18.08 -18.58 -0.61
N ALA A 252 -17.33 -17.88 0.24
CA ALA A 252 -16.29 -16.96 -0.22
C ALA A 252 -15.15 -17.68 -0.96
N ILE A 253 -14.69 -18.85 -0.49
CA ILE A 253 -13.63 -19.62 -1.14
C ILE A 253 -14.01 -19.98 -2.59
N LYS A 254 -15.24 -20.45 -2.79
CA LYS A 254 -15.73 -20.87 -4.11
C LYS A 254 -15.80 -19.71 -5.11
N GLU A 255 -16.14 -18.53 -4.62
CA GLU A 255 -16.26 -17.33 -5.45
C GLU A 255 -14.89 -16.70 -5.75
N VAL A 256 -13.97 -16.64 -4.79
CA VAL A 256 -12.61 -16.15 -5.01
C VAL A 256 -11.86 -17.01 -6.03
N GLU A 257 -11.97 -18.34 -5.93
CA GLU A 257 -11.31 -19.27 -6.85
C GLU A 257 -11.74 -19.09 -8.32
N LYS A 258 -12.94 -18.53 -8.58
CA LYS A 258 -13.37 -18.19 -9.95
C LYS A 258 -12.53 -17.09 -10.61
N SER A 259 -11.82 -16.28 -9.82
CA SER A 259 -10.92 -15.24 -10.32
C SER A 259 -9.54 -15.78 -10.74
N PHE A 260 -9.11 -16.92 -10.19
CA PHE A 260 -7.76 -17.47 -10.40
C PHE A 260 -7.43 -17.81 -11.86
N PRO A 261 -8.34 -18.36 -12.68
CA PRO A 261 -8.04 -18.60 -14.10
C PRO A 261 -7.72 -17.31 -14.88
N ILE A 262 -8.31 -16.18 -14.48
CA ILE A 262 -8.05 -14.86 -15.09
C ILE A 262 -6.68 -14.33 -14.64
N LEU A 263 -6.30 -14.64 -13.40
CA LEU A 263 -5.05 -14.19 -12.76
C LEU A 263 -3.89 -15.16 -12.95
N ASN A 264 -4.00 -16.17 -13.82
CA ASN A 264 -3.01 -17.24 -13.97
C ASN A 264 -1.58 -16.74 -14.32
N ASP A 265 -1.47 -15.59 -14.99
CA ASP A 265 -0.18 -14.95 -15.34
C ASP A 265 0.34 -13.98 -14.28
N TYR A 266 -0.32 -13.89 -13.13
CA TYR A 266 -0.02 -12.98 -12.04
C TYR A 266 0.12 -13.72 -10.71
N LEU A 267 0.77 -13.06 -9.76
CA LEU A 267 0.85 -13.58 -8.40
C LEU A 267 -0.52 -13.44 -7.70
N ILE A 268 -1.07 -14.55 -7.22
CA ILE A 268 -2.23 -14.54 -6.34
C ILE A 268 -1.81 -13.93 -4.99
N GLN A 269 -2.50 -12.87 -4.60
CA GLN A 269 -2.14 -12.07 -3.43
C GLN A 269 -2.65 -12.68 -2.13
N VAL A 270 -3.85 -13.27 -2.15
CA VAL A 270 -4.47 -13.89 -0.98
C VAL A 270 -5.09 -15.24 -1.34
N ASN A 271 -5.02 -16.18 -0.39
CA ASN A 271 -5.62 -17.50 -0.54
C ASN A 271 -6.80 -17.62 0.43
N PRO A 272 -8.02 -17.83 -0.08
CA PRO A 272 -9.20 -18.00 0.76
C PRO A 272 -9.10 -19.28 1.60
N ARG A 273 -9.81 -19.27 2.72
CA ARG A 273 -9.98 -20.45 3.60
C ARG A 273 -11.42 -20.95 3.50
N GLU A 274 -11.68 -22.13 4.03
CA GLU A 274 -13.05 -22.67 4.10
C GLU A 274 -13.99 -21.69 4.81
N ILE A 275 -13.55 -21.17 5.98
CA ILE A 275 -14.23 -20.11 6.71
C ILE A 275 -13.29 -18.90 6.79
N ASN A 276 -13.74 -17.76 6.28
CA ASN A 276 -12.96 -16.54 6.18
C ASN A 276 -13.23 -15.56 7.35
N LEU A 277 -13.39 -16.12 8.55
CA LEU A 277 -13.73 -15.42 9.77
C LEU A 277 -12.80 -15.81 10.91
N PHE A 278 -12.58 -14.84 11.80
CA PHE A 278 -11.94 -15.01 13.10
C PHE A 278 -12.98 -14.84 14.21
N TYR A 279 -12.76 -15.54 15.32
CA TYR A 279 -13.43 -15.26 16.58
C TYR A 279 -12.51 -14.36 17.41
N ILE A 280 -13.05 -13.24 17.93
CA ILE A 280 -12.27 -12.25 18.66
C ILE A 280 -12.81 -12.01 20.06
N LEU A 281 -11.88 -11.90 21.01
CA LEU A 281 -12.05 -11.36 22.35
C LEU A 281 -10.92 -10.36 22.60
N ASP A 282 -10.86 -9.75 23.77
CA ASP A 282 -9.85 -8.72 24.04
C ASP A 282 -8.40 -9.23 23.85
N ASP A 283 -8.14 -10.49 24.25
CA ASP A 283 -6.82 -11.12 24.14
C ASP A 283 -6.79 -12.27 23.12
N LEU A 284 -7.74 -12.32 22.20
CA LEU A 284 -7.87 -13.42 21.26
C LEU A 284 -8.31 -12.95 19.89
N ARG A 285 -7.60 -13.38 18.85
CA ARG A 285 -8.07 -13.34 17.46
C ARG A 285 -7.61 -14.60 16.76
N GLU A 286 -8.51 -15.60 16.72
CA GLU A 286 -8.20 -16.91 16.15
C GLU A 286 -9.25 -17.34 15.12
N ARG A 287 -8.81 -18.11 14.12
CA ARG A 287 -9.69 -18.56 13.03
C ARG A 287 -10.76 -19.50 13.53
N ILE A 288 -11.97 -19.33 12.97
CA ILE A 288 -13.03 -20.31 13.08
C ILE A 288 -12.78 -21.40 12.03
N VAL A 289 -12.79 -22.67 12.44
CA VAL A 289 -12.63 -23.83 11.56
C VAL A 289 -13.76 -24.83 11.82
N LEU A 290 -14.17 -25.58 10.79
CA LEU A 290 -15.18 -26.64 10.92
C LEU A 290 -14.50 -28.00 10.81
N GLU A 291 -14.60 -28.81 11.87
CA GLU A 291 -14.04 -30.15 11.92
C GLU A 291 -15.06 -31.14 12.52
N ASN A 292 -15.42 -32.18 11.77
CA ASN A 292 -16.38 -33.20 12.20
C ASN A 292 -17.72 -32.62 12.70
N ASP A 293 -18.28 -31.67 11.96
CA ASP A 293 -19.53 -30.94 12.27
C ASP A 293 -19.47 -30.09 13.56
N VAL A 294 -18.29 -29.82 14.10
CA VAL A 294 -18.06 -28.94 15.24
C VAL A 294 -17.25 -27.72 14.80
N TYR A 295 -17.74 -26.54 15.10
CA TYR A 295 -16.99 -25.29 14.89
C TYR A 295 -16.02 -25.08 16.05
N LYS A 296 -14.75 -24.88 15.72
CA LYS A 296 -13.68 -24.67 16.72
C LYS A 296 -13.03 -23.31 16.49
N VAL A 297 -12.66 -22.67 17.58
CA VAL A 297 -11.76 -21.51 17.54
C VAL A 297 -10.33 -22.04 17.66
N ASN A 298 -9.57 -21.89 16.59
CA ASN A 298 -8.26 -22.52 16.44
C ASN A 298 -7.32 -22.19 17.62
N HIS A 299 -6.48 -23.13 18.04
CA HIS A 299 -5.55 -23.00 19.16
C HIS A 299 -6.19 -22.68 20.53
N THR A 300 -7.50 -22.89 20.68
CA THR A 300 -8.22 -22.66 21.93
C THR A 300 -9.13 -23.85 22.28
N PRO A 301 -9.63 -23.96 23.53
CA PRO A 301 -10.66 -24.94 23.87
C PRO A 301 -12.07 -24.54 23.45
N ILE A 302 -12.28 -23.37 22.85
CA ILE A 302 -13.60 -22.85 22.48
C ILE A 302 -14.10 -23.63 21.28
N GLN A 303 -15.30 -24.19 21.40
CA GLN A 303 -15.99 -24.92 20.35
C GLN A 303 -17.49 -24.74 20.46
N PHE A 304 -18.18 -24.89 19.34
CA PHE A 304 -19.63 -24.69 19.24
C PHE A 304 -20.24 -25.75 18.34
N THR A 305 -21.44 -26.19 18.66
CA THR A 305 -22.34 -26.76 17.67
C THR A 305 -22.77 -25.66 16.69
N LYS A 306 -23.43 -26.03 15.60
CA LYS A 306 -23.98 -25.06 14.65
C LYS A 306 -24.96 -24.10 15.33
N GLU A 307 -25.88 -24.63 16.12
CA GLU A 307 -26.92 -23.88 16.83
C GLU A 307 -26.32 -22.91 17.86
N GLU A 308 -25.32 -23.37 18.62
CA GLU A 308 -24.61 -22.54 19.60
C GLU A 308 -23.83 -21.41 18.91
N LEU A 309 -23.13 -21.69 17.78
CA LEU A 309 -22.39 -20.67 17.06
C LEU A 309 -23.31 -19.59 16.46
N LEU A 310 -24.46 -19.98 15.93
CA LEU A 310 -25.45 -19.01 15.43
C LEU A 310 -26.04 -18.19 16.57
N ALA A 311 -26.37 -18.82 17.71
CA ALA A 311 -26.84 -18.09 18.88
C ALA A 311 -25.79 -17.08 19.37
N GLU A 312 -24.51 -17.48 19.38
CA GLU A 312 -23.38 -16.59 19.71
C GLU A 312 -23.24 -15.42 18.73
N LEU A 313 -23.39 -15.68 17.41
CA LEU A 313 -23.35 -14.64 16.37
C LEU A 313 -24.44 -13.57 16.56
N TYR A 314 -25.67 -14.00 16.85
CA TYR A 314 -26.78 -13.08 17.06
C TYR A 314 -26.70 -12.32 18.38
N ALA A 315 -26.15 -12.93 19.43
CA ALA A 315 -25.98 -12.31 20.73
C ALA A 315 -24.75 -11.38 20.79
N HIS A 316 -23.67 -11.76 20.11
CA HIS A 316 -22.34 -11.14 20.18
C HIS A 316 -21.69 -10.98 18.79
N PRO A 317 -22.30 -10.19 17.86
CA PRO A 317 -21.76 -10.02 16.51
C PRO A 317 -20.35 -9.39 16.51
N GLU A 318 -19.99 -8.64 17.56
CA GLU A 318 -18.67 -8.05 17.76
C GLU A 318 -17.55 -9.07 17.95
N ARG A 319 -17.90 -10.34 18.22
CA ARG A 319 -16.93 -11.43 18.34
C ARG A 319 -16.56 -12.10 17.02
N PHE A 320 -17.20 -11.70 15.91
CA PHE A 320 -16.94 -12.26 14.58
C PHE A 320 -16.24 -11.22 13.72
N SER A 321 -14.98 -11.48 13.40
CA SER A 321 -14.12 -10.58 12.64
C SER A 321 -13.84 -11.14 11.24
N PRO A 322 -14.09 -10.39 10.18
CA PRO A 322 -13.73 -10.82 8.83
C PRO A 322 -12.21 -10.82 8.64
N ASN A 323 -11.72 -11.80 7.86
CA ASN A 323 -10.35 -11.78 7.37
C ASN A 323 -10.19 -10.82 6.17
N VAL A 324 -9.03 -10.84 5.52
CA VAL A 324 -8.72 -10.01 4.34
C VAL A 324 -9.69 -10.22 3.16
N ILE A 325 -10.34 -11.40 3.06
CA ILE A 325 -11.34 -11.72 2.01
C ILE A 325 -12.68 -11.03 2.28
N LEU A 326 -13.18 -11.08 3.50
CA LEU A 326 -14.51 -10.58 3.86
C LEU A 326 -14.51 -9.16 4.43
N ARG A 327 -13.37 -8.64 4.89
CA ARG A 327 -13.28 -7.25 5.37
C ARG A 327 -13.71 -6.22 4.31
N PRO A 328 -13.30 -6.36 3.02
CA PRO A 328 -13.80 -5.49 1.97
C PRO A 328 -15.31 -5.53 1.80
N LEU A 329 -15.91 -6.71 1.87
CA LEU A 329 -17.35 -6.86 1.79
C LEU A 329 -18.05 -6.15 2.98
N TYR A 330 -17.55 -6.37 4.22
CA TYR A 330 -18.06 -5.69 5.40
C TYR A 330 -18.01 -4.16 5.27
N GLN A 331 -16.89 -3.62 4.79
CA GLN A 331 -16.74 -2.19 4.51
C GLN A 331 -17.84 -1.67 3.57
N GLU A 332 -18.11 -2.37 2.48
CA GLU A 332 -19.07 -1.93 1.46
C GLU A 332 -20.54 -2.11 1.87
N ILE A 333 -20.80 -2.95 2.87
CA ILE A 333 -22.13 -3.10 3.49
C ILE A 333 -22.45 -1.91 4.39
N ILE A 334 -21.46 -1.38 5.11
CA ILE A 334 -21.70 -0.29 6.05
C ILE A 334 -21.46 1.10 5.44
N LEU A 335 -20.63 1.22 4.42
CA LEU A 335 -20.29 2.49 3.77
C LEU A 335 -20.96 2.64 2.39
N PRO A 336 -21.60 3.78 2.08
CA PRO A 336 -22.05 4.09 0.72
C PRO A 336 -20.82 4.46 -0.16
N ASN A 337 -19.88 3.53 -0.25
CA ASN A 337 -18.56 3.78 -0.82
C ASN A 337 -18.57 3.67 -2.34
N LEU A 338 -17.96 4.65 -3.01
CA LEU A 338 -17.80 4.66 -4.47
C LEU A 338 -16.45 4.10 -4.89
N CYS A 339 -15.40 4.40 -4.10
CA CYS A 339 -14.04 4.10 -4.49
C CYS A 339 -13.20 3.73 -3.27
N TYR A 340 -12.43 2.65 -3.40
CA TYR A 340 -11.38 2.27 -2.47
C TYR A 340 -10.02 2.71 -3.01
N ILE A 341 -9.30 3.52 -2.25
CA ILE A 341 -7.94 3.95 -2.56
C ILE A 341 -6.95 3.11 -1.78
N GLY A 342 -6.13 2.34 -2.48
CA GLY A 342 -5.20 1.40 -1.86
C GLY A 342 -3.81 1.39 -2.49
N GLY A 343 -2.87 0.73 -1.85
CA GLY A 343 -1.57 0.39 -2.44
C GLY A 343 -1.69 -0.77 -3.43
N GLY A 344 -0.64 -1.01 -4.24
CA GLY A 344 -0.69 -2.04 -5.28
C GLY A 344 -0.99 -3.45 -4.76
N GLY A 345 -0.48 -3.84 -3.58
CA GLY A 345 -0.82 -5.13 -2.97
C GLY A 345 -2.27 -5.20 -2.49
N GLU A 346 -2.81 -4.06 -2.01
CA GLU A 346 -4.22 -4.00 -1.61
C GLU A 346 -5.13 -4.16 -2.82
N LEU A 347 -4.91 -3.40 -3.89
CA LEU A 347 -5.71 -3.52 -5.10
C LEU A 347 -5.58 -4.91 -5.74
N ALA A 348 -4.41 -5.55 -5.62
CA ALA A 348 -4.21 -6.90 -6.13
C ALA A 348 -5.18 -7.90 -5.48
N TYR A 349 -5.32 -7.92 -4.15
CA TYR A 349 -6.30 -8.81 -3.54
C TYR A 349 -7.75 -8.37 -3.77
N TRP A 350 -8.05 -7.06 -3.86
CA TRP A 350 -9.39 -6.61 -4.21
C TRP A 350 -9.85 -7.15 -5.58
N LEU A 351 -8.96 -7.20 -6.57
CA LEU A 351 -9.26 -7.79 -7.89
C LEU A 351 -9.65 -9.28 -7.82
N GLU A 352 -9.29 -9.99 -6.75
CA GLU A 352 -9.68 -11.39 -6.54
C GLU A 352 -11.12 -11.51 -6.00
N LEU A 353 -11.72 -10.43 -5.47
CA LEU A 353 -12.94 -10.48 -4.64
C LEU A 353 -14.23 -10.18 -5.40
N LYS A 354 -14.21 -9.70 -6.64
CA LYS A 354 -15.41 -9.22 -7.33
C LYS A 354 -16.55 -10.24 -7.34
N LYS A 355 -16.24 -11.54 -7.49
CA LYS A 355 -17.25 -12.61 -7.49
C LYS A 355 -17.94 -12.79 -6.13
N VAL A 356 -17.25 -12.53 -5.03
CA VAL A 356 -17.86 -12.52 -3.68
C VAL A 356 -18.91 -11.41 -3.59
N PHE A 357 -18.62 -10.23 -4.12
CA PHE A 357 -19.57 -9.10 -4.14
C PHE A 357 -20.78 -9.37 -5.03
N GLU A 358 -20.58 -10.01 -6.19
CA GLU A 358 -21.66 -10.42 -7.09
C GLU A 358 -22.59 -11.42 -6.42
N LEU A 359 -22.04 -12.42 -5.68
CA LEU A 359 -22.83 -13.38 -4.90
C LEU A 359 -23.78 -12.69 -3.91
N HIS A 360 -23.29 -11.68 -3.22
CA HIS A 360 -24.03 -10.95 -2.20
C HIS A 360 -24.82 -9.75 -2.74
N GLN A 361 -24.78 -9.50 -4.04
CA GLN A 361 -25.42 -8.36 -4.72
C GLN A 361 -25.01 -7.00 -4.15
N ILE A 362 -23.78 -6.89 -3.66
CA ILE A 362 -23.20 -5.64 -3.17
C ILE A 362 -22.41 -4.98 -4.31
N THR A 363 -22.65 -3.69 -4.53
CA THR A 363 -21.94 -2.92 -5.55
C THR A 363 -20.44 -2.89 -5.25
N PHE A 364 -19.63 -3.45 -6.17
CA PHE A 364 -18.17 -3.45 -6.06
C PHE A 364 -17.64 -2.02 -6.26
N PRO A 365 -16.77 -1.50 -5.38
CA PRO A 365 -16.25 -0.15 -5.50
C PRO A 365 -15.27 -0.03 -6.68
N MET A 366 -15.05 1.19 -7.15
CA MET A 366 -13.93 1.48 -8.00
C MET A 366 -12.62 1.28 -7.22
N LEU A 367 -11.60 0.78 -7.89
CA LEU A 367 -10.30 0.56 -7.27
C LEU A 367 -9.32 1.62 -7.81
N LEU A 368 -8.80 2.46 -6.94
CA LEU A 368 -7.85 3.52 -7.32
C LEU A 368 -6.51 3.30 -6.62
N LEU A 369 -5.45 3.23 -7.41
CA LEU A 369 -4.11 3.20 -6.86
C LEU A 369 -3.81 4.56 -6.20
N ARG A 370 -3.40 4.53 -4.92
CA ARG A 370 -3.02 5.76 -4.21
C ARG A 370 -1.88 6.49 -4.90
N ASN A 371 -1.80 7.79 -4.75
CA ASN A 371 -0.62 8.53 -5.17
C ASN A 371 0.64 7.96 -4.51
N SER A 372 1.72 7.94 -5.27
CA SER A 372 3.06 7.63 -4.80
C SER A 372 3.94 8.84 -5.01
N VAL A 373 4.73 9.19 -3.98
CA VAL A 373 5.50 10.44 -3.98
C VAL A 373 6.93 10.16 -3.50
N LEU A 374 7.90 10.72 -4.22
CA LEU A 374 9.28 10.87 -3.76
C LEU A 374 9.47 12.33 -3.30
N LEU A 375 9.82 12.51 -2.04
CA LEU A 375 10.21 13.79 -1.50
C LEU A 375 11.72 14.00 -1.68
N ALA A 376 12.10 15.11 -2.28
CA ALA A 376 13.50 15.50 -2.43
C ALA A 376 13.72 16.91 -1.88
N THR A 377 14.85 17.13 -1.23
CA THR A 377 15.26 18.46 -0.82
C THR A 377 15.92 19.20 -2.00
N GLN A 378 15.85 20.53 -2.02
CA GLN A 378 16.55 21.32 -3.03
C GLN A 378 18.03 20.97 -3.11
N LYS A 379 18.68 20.70 -1.98
CA LYS A 379 20.09 20.26 -1.91
C LYS A 379 20.34 18.95 -2.66
N GLN A 380 19.41 18.01 -2.63
CA GLN A 380 19.50 16.74 -3.37
C GLN A 380 19.34 16.97 -4.87
N VAL A 381 18.40 17.84 -5.27
CA VAL A 381 18.23 18.26 -6.66
C VAL A 381 19.50 18.92 -7.19
N ASP A 382 20.09 19.85 -6.44
CA ASP A 382 21.36 20.50 -6.81
C ASP A 382 22.53 19.51 -6.96
N LYS A 383 22.53 18.43 -6.15
CA LYS A 383 23.53 17.34 -6.31
C LYS A 383 23.28 16.54 -7.58
N MET A 384 22.00 16.27 -7.91
CA MET A 384 21.63 15.57 -9.16
C MET A 384 22.11 16.34 -10.38
N ASP A 385 21.85 17.65 -10.42
CA ASP A 385 22.26 18.54 -11.52
C ASP A 385 23.79 18.53 -11.72
N LYS A 386 24.55 18.65 -10.62
CA LYS A 386 26.02 18.59 -10.65
C LYS A 386 26.58 17.25 -11.13
N LEU A 387 25.84 16.16 -10.93
CA LEU A 387 26.22 14.81 -11.34
C LEU A 387 25.60 14.42 -12.71
N ASN A 388 24.88 15.34 -13.34
CA ASN A 388 24.16 15.13 -14.59
C ASN A 388 23.24 13.88 -14.51
N LEU A 389 22.38 13.85 -13.47
CA LEU A 389 21.43 12.79 -13.22
C LEU A 389 20.01 13.26 -13.51
N SER A 390 19.23 12.42 -14.15
CA SER A 390 17.79 12.58 -14.30
C SER A 390 17.03 11.79 -13.21
N TRP A 391 15.75 12.12 -13.00
CA TRP A 391 14.89 11.30 -12.14
C TRP A 391 14.78 9.86 -12.63
N SER A 392 14.70 9.65 -13.94
CA SER A 392 14.69 8.30 -14.52
C SER A 392 15.95 7.50 -14.16
N ASP A 393 17.11 8.15 -14.08
CA ASP A 393 18.33 7.52 -13.60
C ASP A 393 18.18 7.06 -12.15
N MET A 394 17.60 7.90 -11.28
CA MET A 394 17.46 7.60 -9.85
C MET A 394 16.55 6.41 -9.56
N PHE A 395 15.54 6.16 -10.42
CA PHE A 395 14.66 4.99 -10.30
C PHE A 395 15.27 3.69 -10.85
N MET A 396 16.42 3.74 -11.52
CA MET A 396 17.12 2.53 -11.98
C MET A 396 17.62 1.70 -10.80
N LYS A 397 17.74 0.37 -11.02
CA LYS A 397 18.49 -0.47 -10.09
C LYS A 397 19.93 0.05 -9.97
N GLN A 398 20.45 0.17 -8.75
CA GLN A 398 21.76 0.80 -8.50
C GLN A 398 22.89 0.22 -9.37
N GLN A 399 22.93 -1.10 -9.53
CA GLN A 399 23.95 -1.73 -10.39
C GLN A 399 23.86 -1.24 -11.84
N SER A 400 22.63 -1.15 -12.38
CA SER A 400 22.40 -0.68 -13.75
C SER A 400 22.75 0.80 -13.90
N LEU A 401 22.38 1.62 -12.92
CA LEU A 401 22.75 3.04 -12.88
C LEU A 401 24.27 3.21 -12.90
N MET A 402 24.99 2.45 -12.06
CA MET A 402 26.47 2.50 -12.03
C MET A 402 27.08 2.10 -13.37
N GLU A 403 26.50 1.14 -14.08
CA GLU A 403 26.99 0.71 -15.41
C GLU A 403 26.74 1.79 -16.48
N VAL A 404 25.56 2.37 -16.50
CA VAL A 404 25.21 3.45 -17.43
C VAL A 404 26.11 4.67 -17.19
N LYS A 405 26.26 5.11 -15.94
CA LYS A 405 27.08 6.29 -15.63
C LYS A 405 28.58 6.03 -15.82
N THR A 406 29.06 4.82 -15.59
CA THR A 406 30.47 4.46 -15.94
C THR A 406 30.72 4.63 -17.43
N LYS A 407 29.79 4.14 -18.27
CA LYS A 407 29.88 4.32 -19.73
C LYS A 407 29.82 5.79 -20.14
N ALA A 408 29.00 6.59 -19.47
CA ALA A 408 28.85 8.03 -19.76
C ALA A 408 30.08 8.86 -19.34
N PHE A 409 30.80 8.48 -18.30
CA PHE A 409 32.02 9.17 -17.83
C PHE A 409 33.27 8.72 -18.54
N SER A 410 33.26 7.54 -19.13
CA SER A 410 34.42 6.97 -19.82
C SER A 410 34.56 7.51 -21.23
N GLU A 411 35.80 7.79 -21.61
CA GLU A 411 36.17 8.10 -23.00
C GLU A 411 36.36 6.84 -23.85
N ILE A 412 36.25 5.66 -23.23
CA ILE A 412 36.51 4.37 -23.87
C ILE A 412 35.20 3.75 -24.36
N GLU A 413 35.19 3.26 -25.57
CA GLU A 413 34.09 2.50 -26.11
C GLU A 413 34.06 1.08 -25.52
N PHE A 414 32.92 0.70 -24.88
CA PHE A 414 32.71 -0.63 -24.29
C PHE A 414 32.11 -1.60 -25.30
N ASN A 415 32.70 -1.67 -26.49
CA ASN A 415 32.19 -2.50 -27.56
C ASN A 415 33.33 -3.33 -28.15
N PHE A 416 33.26 -4.64 -27.97
CA PHE A 416 34.18 -5.60 -28.56
C PHE A 416 33.60 -6.34 -29.77
N ASP A 417 32.54 -5.80 -30.39
CA ASP A 417 31.85 -6.48 -31.50
C ASP A 417 32.78 -6.67 -32.70
N GLN A 418 33.64 -5.69 -33.00
CA GLN A 418 34.62 -5.81 -34.08
C GLN A 418 35.59 -6.97 -33.80
N GLN A 419 36.15 -7.03 -32.59
CA GLN A 419 37.09 -8.08 -32.17
C GLN A 419 36.39 -9.45 -32.14
N ARG A 420 35.13 -9.47 -31.71
CA ARG A 420 34.27 -10.66 -31.70
C ARG A 420 34.03 -11.17 -33.12
N GLN A 421 33.70 -10.28 -34.05
CA GLN A 421 33.48 -10.64 -35.44
C GLN A 421 34.74 -11.21 -36.09
N VAL A 422 35.90 -10.56 -35.91
CA VAL A 422 37.20 -11.06 -36.40
C VAL A 422 37.47 -12.46 -35.86
N LEU A 423 37.19 -12.71 -34.59
CA LEU A 423 37.42 -14.02 -33.98
C LEU A 423 36.46 -15.08 -34.55
N ILE A 424 35.19 -14.73 -34.77
CA ILE A 424 34.19 -15.60 -35.42
C ILE A 424 34.66 -15.98 -36.83
N ASP A 425 35.11 -15.03 -37.64
CA ASP A 425 35.53 -15.25 -39.01
C ASP A 425 36.80 -16.15 -39.06
N GLN A 426 37.76 -15.95 -38.12
CA GLN A 426 38.91 -16.84 -37.97
C GLN A 426 38.51 -18.29 -37.67
N PHE A 427 37.60 -18.49 -36.71
CA PHE A 427 37.14 -19.84 -36.37
C PHE A 427 36.30 -20.48 -37.46
N LYS A 428 35.54 -19.70 -38.24
CA LYS A 428 34.81 -20.18 -39.39
C LYS A 428 35.75 -20.73 -40.46
N ALA A 429 36.86 -20.03 -40.75
CA ALA A 429 37.90 -20.52 -41.65
C ALA A 429 38.55 -21.81 -41.13
N LEU A 430 38.78 -21.94 -39.82
CA LEU A 430 39.31 -23.15 -39.18
C LEU A 430 38.27 -24.33 -39.28
N GLU A 431 37.00 -24.06 -39.15
CA GLU A 431 35.92 -25.08 -39.34
C GLU A 431 35.91 -25.60 -40.77
N GLU A 432 36.13 -24.75 -41.78
CA GLU A 432 36.25 -25.19 -43.19
C GLU A 432 37.45 -26.13 -43.40
N ILE A 433 38.57 -25.91 -42.70
CA ILE A 433 39.71 -26.82 -42.71
C ILE A 433 39.34 -28.09 -41.95
N ALA A 434 38.72 -27.99 -40.79
CA ALA A 434 38.33 -29.12 -39.96
C ALA A 434 37.32 -30.03 -40.67
N ALA A 435 36.42 -29.48 -41.51
CA ALA A 435 35.47 -30.24 -42.30
C ALA A 435 36.15 -31.21 -43.30
N LYS A 436 37.39 -30.99 -43.63
CA LYS A 436 38.20 -31.87 -44.49
C LYS A 436 38.92 -32.99 -43.72
N THR A 437 38.73 -33.04 -42.40
CA THR A 437 39.35 -34.02 -41.49
C THR A 437 38.26 -34.89 -40.81
N ASP A 438 38.56 -35.43 -39.64
CA ASP A 438 37.59 -36.22 -38.88
C ASP A 438 36.66 -35.37 -37.98
N LYS A 439 35.55 -35.97 -37.52
CA LYS A 439 34.55 -35.29 -36.69
C LYS A 439 35.09 -34.80 -35.34
N SER A 440 36.15 -35.43 -34.81
CA SER A 440 36.71 -35.04 -33.49
C SER A 440 37.41 -33.70 -33.57
N PHE A 441 38.07 -33.38 -34.69
CA PHE A 441 38.74 -32.13 -34.90
C PHE A 441 37.75 -30.96 -35.09
N ILE A 442 36.61 -31.21 -35.76
CA ILE A 442 35.51 -30.21 -35.84
C ILE A 442 35.05 -29.82 -34.44
N GLY A 443 34.79 -30.80 -33.57
CA GLY A 443 34.37 -30.55 -32.18
C GLY A 443 35.43 -29.78 -31.40
N ALA A 444 36.72 -30.03 -31.59
CA ALA A 444 37.81 -29.30 -30.94
C ALA A 444 37.84 -27.83 -31.37
N VAL A 445 37.68 -27.52 -32.66
CA VAL A 445 37.62 -26.14 -33.18
C VAL A 445 36.44 -25.38 -32.62
N GLN A 446 35.26 -26.00 -32.62
CA GLN A 446 34.04 -25.37 -32.05
C GLN A 446 34.16 -25.13 -30.55
N ALA A 447 34.70 -26.07 -29.78
CA ALA A 447 34.94 -25.87 -28.35
C ALA A 447 35.91 -24.73 -28.08
N GLN A 448 37.01 -24.62 -28.89
CA GLN A 448 37.98 -23.55 -28.76
C GLN A 448 37.38 -22.18 -29.14
N SER A 449 36.56 -22.12 -30.21
CA SER A 449 35.80 -20.90 -30.58
C SER A 449 34.97 -20.38 -29.43
N LYS A 450 34.13 -21.24 -28.84
CA LYS A 450 33.30 -20.87 -27.66
C LYS A 450 34.15 -20.36 -26.49
N LYS A 451 35.33 -21.01 -26.24
CA LYS A 451 36.24 -20.59 -25.16
C LYS A 451 36.83 -19.22 -25.41
N GLN A 452 37.22 -18.90 -26.64
CA GLN A 452 37.80 -17.60 -26.99
C GLN A 452 36.76 -16.48 -26.96
N LEU A 453 35.55 -16.72 -27.47
CA LEU A 453 34.45 -15.76 -27.39
C LEU A 453 34.08 -15.45 -25.93
N LYS A 454 33.98 -16.48 -25.07
CA LYS A 454 33.81 -16.29 -23.63
C LYS A 454 34.99 -15.52 -22.99
N GLY A 455 36.19 -15.67 -23.52
CA GLY A 455 37.36 -14.88 -23.12
C GLY A 455 37.17 -13.38 -23.38
N LEU A 456 36.65 -13.02 -24.56
CA LEU A 456 36.35 -11.63 -24.90
C LEU A 456 35.26 -11.06 -23.98
N ASP A 457 34.17 -11.82 -23.71
CA ASP A 457 33.12 -11.41 -22.77
C ASP A 457 33.69 -11.11 -21.37
N ASN A 458 34.66 -11.93 -20.93
CA ASN A 458 35.34 -11.70 -19.65
C ASN A 458 36.24 -10.47 -19.66
N LEU A 459 36.90 -10.15 -20.78
CA LEU A 459 37.70 -8.94 -20.93
C LEU A 459 36.81 -7.69 -20.92
N GLU A 460 35.68 -7.70 -21.60
CA GLU A 460 34.69 -6.61 -21.59
C GLU A 460 34.20 -6.32 -20.17
N LYS A 461 33.83 -7.38 -19.41
CA LYS A 461 33.48 -7.24 -17.98
C LYS A 461 34.64 -6.71 -17.12
N ARG A 462 35.87 -7.07 -17.42
CA ARG A 462 37.06 -6.57 -16.71
C ARG A 462 37.34 -5.10 -17.05
N LEU A 463 37.13 -4.69 -18.29
CA LEU A 463 37.18 -3.29 -18.71
C LEU A 463 36.20 -2.44 -17.92
N MET A 464 34.93 -2.86 -17.87
CA MET A 464 33.89 -2.19 -17.08
C MET A 464 34.31 -2.05 -15.60
N LYS A 465 34.89 -3.10 -15.01
CA LYS A 465 35.37 -3.03 -13.62
C LYS A 465 36.57 -2.08 -13.45
N ALA A 466 37.45 -1.95 -14.44
CA ALA A 466 38.56 -1.03 -14.40
C ALA A 466 38.08 0.43 -14.47
N GLU A 467 37.16 0.72 -15.38
CA GLU A 467 36.53 2.05 -15.52
C GLU A 467 35.69 2.44 -14.29
N LYS A 468 34.94 1.51 -13.70
CA LYS A 468 34.26 1.76 -12.40
C LYS A 468 35.26 2.17 -11.31
N ARG A 469 36.45 1.63 -11.30
CA ARG A 469 37.50 2.04 -10.33
C ARG A 469 38.09 3.41 -10.64
N SER A 470 38.24 3.74 -11.92
CA SER A 470 38.75 5.04 -12.36
C SER A 470 37.76 6.17 -11.97
N HIS A 471 36.45 5.90 -12.03
CA HIS A 471 35.39 6.87 -11.70
C HIS A 471 34.77 6.64 -10.30
N LYS A 472 35.50 5.97 -9.40
CA LYS A 472 35.01 5.53 -8.09
C LYS A 472 34.33 6.64 -7.30
N ASP A 473 34.99 7.79 -7.16
CA ASP A 473 34.47 8.90 -6.33
C ASP A 473 33.15 9.48 -6.85
N GLN A 474 33.02 9.56 -8.18
CA GLN A 474 31.75 10.04 -8.79
C GLN A 474 30.64 9.01 -8.60
N LEU A 475 30.93 7.74 -8.82
CA LEU A 475 29.96 6.64 -8.65
C LEU A 475 29.51 6.48 -7.19
N GLU A 476 30.42 6.65 -6.23
CA GLU A 476 30.10 6.64 -4.80
C GLU A 476 29.14 7.79 -4.42
N ARG A 477 29.37 8.99 -4.95
CA ARG A 477 28.44 10.12 -4.73
C ARG A 477 27.06 9.86 -5.30
N ILE A 478 26.97 9.22 -6.49
CA ILE A 478 25.70 8.81 -7.08
C ILE A 478 25.01 7.76 -6.21
N ALA A 479 25.75 6.74 -5.77
CA ALA A 479 25.22 5.69 -4.90
C ALA A 479 24.70 6.26 -3.57
N MET A 480 25.45 7.18 -2.94
CA MET A 480 25.02 7.84 -1.71
C MET A 480 23.73 8.63 -1.91
N LEU A 481 23.64 9.42 -2.97
CA LEU A 481 22.43 10.19 -3.27
C LEU A 481 21.23 9.28 -3.54
N GLN A 482 21.43 8.18 -4.28
CA GLN A 482 20.36 7.21 -4.52
C GLN A 482 19.91 6.55 -3.20
N ASN A 483 20.82 6.20 -2.31
CA ASN A 483 20.48 5.62 -1.00
C ASN A 483 19.76 6.62 -0.09
N GLU A 484 20.08 7.93 -0.16
CA GLU A 484 19.32 8.98 0.54
C GLU A 484 17.85 9.03 0.06
N LEU A 485 17.61 8.90 -1.25
CA LEU A 485 16.28 8.99 -1.86
C LEU A 485 15.51 7.66 -1.80
N PHE A 486 16.20 6.53 -1.84
CA PHE A 486 15.64 5.18 -1.83
C PHE A 486 16.29 4.34 -0.72
N PRO A 487 15.96 4.61 0.55
CA PRO A 487 16.55 3.89 1.68
C PRO A 487 16.30 2.39 1.56
N ASN A 488 17.34 1.59 1.82
CA ASN A 488 17.33 0.13 1.69
C ASN A 488 16.93 -0.37 0.28
N ASN A 489 17.21 0.40 -0.77
CA ASN A 489 16.78 0.14 -2.15
C ASN A 489 15.25 -0.02 -2.31
N SER A 490 14.48 0.59 -1.42
CA SER A 490 13.03 0.59 -1.42
C SER A 490 12.48 2.01 -1.67
N LEU A 491 11.19 2.09 -1.98
CA LEU A 491 10.52 3.39 -2.05
C LEU A 491 10.57 4.08 -0.68
N GLN A 492 10.98 5.35 -0.66
CA GLN A 492 11.05 6.20 0.53
C GLN A 492 9.73 6.17 1.32
N GLU A 493 8.61 6.25 0.61
CA GLU A 493 7.26 6.25 1.18
C GLU A 493 6.91 5.01 2.01
N ARG A 494 7.64 3.90 1.82
CA ARG A 494 7.45 2.64 2.55
C ARG A 494 8.35 2.50 3.78
N ILE A 495 9.33 3.38 3.92
CA ILE A 495 10.36 3.28 4.95
C ILE A 495 10.31 4.47 5.91
N VAL A 496 10.29 5.68 5.38
CA VAL A 496 10.50 6.91 6.16
C VAL A 496 9.19 7.36 6.80
N ASN A 497 9.24 7.74 8.08
CA ASN A 497 8.11 8.35 8.78
C ASN A 497 7.97 9.83 8.41
N PHE A 498 6.74 10.34 8.40
CA PHE A 498 6.46 11.73 8.04
C PHE A 498 7.19 12.75 8.92
N SER A 499 7.42 12.41 10.19
CA SER A 499 8.02 13.30 11.18
C SER A 499 9.45 13.74 10.81
N VAL A 500 10.16 12.94 9.97
CA VAL A 500 11.48 13.32 9.44
C VAL A 500 11.39 14.61 8.63
N TYR A 501 10.42 14.69 7.73
CA TYR A 501 10.21 15.88 6.90
C TYR A 501 9.42 16.97 7.64
N TYR A 502 8.45 16.60 8.47
CA TYR A 502 7.67 17.56 9.24
C TYR A 502 8.54 18.36 10.22
N LYS A 503 9.58 17.75 10.80
CA LYS A 503 10.57 18.44 11.64
C LYS A 503 11.21 19.66 10.93
N GLU A 504 11.48 19.53 9.63
CA GLU A 504 12.12 20.61 8.86
C GLU A 504 11.10 21.57 8.26
N TYR A 505 10.02 21.05 7.66
CA TYR A 505 9.08 21.81 6.84
C TYR A 505 7.76 22.16 7.54
N GLY A 506 7.44 21.48 8.66
CA GLY A 506 6.19 21.71 9.40
C GLY A 506 4.94 21.51 8.53
N ASP A 507 3.98 22.41 8.71
CA ASP A 507 2.70 22.35 7.99
C ASP A 507 2.86 22.55 6.46
N ASP A 508 3.96 23.14 6.01
CA ASP A 508 4.25 23.31 4.57
C ASP A 508 4.45 21.96 3.87
N LEU A 509 4.95 20.92 4.58
CA LEU A 509 4.98 19.54 4.06
C LEU A 509 3.58 19.06 3.70
N ILE A 510 2.64 19.18 4.64
CA ILE A 510 1.26 18.71 4.45
C ILE A 510 0.61 19.48 3.30
N LYS A 511 0.80 20.82 3.27
CA LYS A 511 0.28 21.66 2.20
C LYS A 511 0.86 21.27 0.83
N ALA A 512 2.18 21.06 0.73
CA ALA A 512 2.82 20.65 -0.51
C ALA A 512 2.26 19.29 -1.03
N LEU A 513 2.00 18.35 -0.12
CA LEU A 513 1.38 17.08 -0.47
C LEU A 513 -0.06 17.26 -0.99
N PHE A 514 -0.88 18.10 -0.34
CA PHE A 514 -2.24 18.41 -0.81
C PHE A 514 -2.25 19.09 -2.18
N ASP A 515 -1.36 20.05 -2.40
CA ASP A 515 -1.30 20.82 -3.64
C ASP A 515 -0.83 19.99 -4.85
N LYS A 516 -0.03 18.95 -4.61
CA LYS A 516 0.65 18.20 -5.66
C LYS A 516 0.03 16.85 -5.98
N GLN A 517 -0.60 16.19 -5.01
CA GLN A 517 -1.22 14.89 -5.27
C GLN A 517 -2.52 15.04 -6.07
N GLN A 518 -2.55 14.44 -7.26
CA GLN A 518 -3.71 14.38 -8.13
C GLN A 518 -4.17 12.92 -8.23
N PRO A 519 -5.23 12.51 -7.51
CA PRO A 519 -5.57 11.08 -7.38
C PRO A 519 -5.88 10.36 -8.69
N LEU A 520 -6.47 11.04 -9.67
CA LEU A 520 -6.83 10.44 -10.96
C LEU A 520 -5.70 10.51 -12.01
N GLU A 521 -4.62 11.23 -11.72
CA GLU A 521 -3.39 11.17 -12.50
C GLU A 521 -2.55 9.99 -12.00
N GLN A 522 -2.31 9.03 -12.88
CA GLN A 522 -1.71 7.74 -12.49
C GLN A 522 -0.21 7.75 -12.76
N ASP A 523 0.49 8.72 -12.18
CA ASP A 523 1.93 8.86 -12.23
C ASP A 523 2.54 8.87 -10.83
N PHE A 524 3.82 8.56 -10.76
CA PHE A 524 4.64 8.70 -9.57
C PHE A 524 5.13 10.15 -9.50
N ASP A 525 4.70 10.89 -8.50
CA ASP A 525 5.04 12.31 -8.33
C ASP A 525 6.39 12.48 -7.64
N ILE A 526 7.15 13.52 -8.04
CA ILE A 526 8.38 13.93 -7.38
C ILE A 526 8.18 15.37 -6.89
N ILE A 527 8.29 15.55 -5.58
CA ILE A 527 8.08 16.85 -4.94
C ILE A 527 9.39 17.35 -4.36
N THR A 528 9.88 18.50 -4.86
CA THR A 528 10.99 19.20 -4.25
C THR A 528 10.48 20.11 -3.12
N LEU A 529 11.03 19.91 -1.91
CA LEU A 529 10.73 20.65 -0.68
C LEU A 529 11.71 21.81 -0.49
#